data_6b727bc4201be8398d4673d7b9116d6c
#
_entry.id   6b727bc4201be8398d4673d7b9116d6c
#
_cell.length_a   1.000
_cell.length_b   1.000
_cell.length_c   1.000
_cell.angle_alpha   90.00
_cell.angle_beta   90.00
_cell.angle_gamma   90.00
#
_symmetry.space_group_name_H-M   'P 1'
#
loop_
_entity.id
_entity.type
_entity.pdbx_description
1 polymer ?
#
loop_
_entity_poly.entity_id
_entity_poly.type
_entity_poly.pdbx_seq_one_letter_code
_entity_poly.pdbx_strand_id
1 'polypeptide(L)'
;MFILGLTGGIGSGKSAVSDYLGKQGITVVDADIIAHRLTSDGSPLLITLKKALGDWVLDHHGRYDRAAVRARVFSDAQTLDQLNAIIHPAIHQAILDELDCSRSAYTILSVPLLFEGRHKSPNLLALCDHVLVVDASNEIQRQRVAKRDGHNPTQIQAIIDQQISREQRLDLAQKIGADILVNDKTLDELHQTLDILHQKYLAMAAQHGLK
;
A
#
# COMPACT_ATOMS: atom_id res chain seq x y z
N MET A 1 11.71 3.13 16.75
CA MET A 1 10.97 3.91 15.71
C MET A 1 9.51 3.47 15.75
N PHE A 2 8.55 4.39 15.70
CA PHE A 2 7.12 4.06 15.66
C PHE A 2 6.64 4.00 14.21
N ILE A 3 6.05 2.88 13.79
CA ILE A 3 5.58 2.63 12.43
C ILE A 3 4.05 2.63 12.41
N LEU A 4 3.47 3.60 11.70
CA LEU A 4 2.04 3.69 11.44
C LEU A 4 1.70 3.02 10.11
N GLY A 5 1.06 1.86 10.14
CA GLY A 5 0.52 1.24 8.93
C GLY A 5 -0.66 2.05 8.38
N LEU A 6 -0.60 2.44 7.11
CA LEU A 6 -1.67 3.16 6.43
C LEU A 6 -2.27 2.27 5.33
N THR A 7 -3.55 1.97 5.46
CA THR A 7 -4.28 1.15 4.49
C THR A 7 -5.67 1.71 4.19
N GLY A 8 -6.35 1.14 3.21
CA GLY A 8 -7.70 1.55 2.83
C GLY A 8 -8.10 1.02 1.46
N GLY A 9 -9.40 0.92 1.21
CA GLY A 9 -9.93 0.47 -0.07
C GLY A 9 -9.54 1.37 -1.24
N ILE A 10 -9.61 0.84 -2.45
CA ILE A 10 -9.39 1.66 -3.64
C ILE A 10 -10.32 2.88 -3.63
N GLY A 11 -9.80 4.06 -3.96
CA GLY A 11 -10.60 5.30 -3.95
C GLY A 11 -10.95 5.85 -2.57
N SER A 12 -10.50 5.22 -1.46
CA SER A 12 -10.74 5.75 -0.11
C SER A 12 -10.05 7.08 0.19
N GLY A 13 -8.98 7.40 -0.54
CA GLY A 13 -8.21 8.63 -0.33
C GLY A 13 -6.93 8.43 0.49
N LYS A 14 -6.41 7.20 0.56
CA LYS A 14 -5.14 6.85 1.23
C LYS A 14 -3.99 7.81 0.84
N SER A 15 -3.83 8.11 -0.46
CA SER A 15 -2.80 9.02 -0.94
C SER A 15 -2.98 10.46 -0.43
N ALA A 16 -4.22 10.96 -0.33
CA ALA A 16 -4.46 12.27 0.24
C ALA A 16 -4.02 12.36 1.71
N VAL A 17 -4.20 11.27 2.47
CA VAL A 17 -3.75 11.15 3.85
C VAL A 17 -2.22 11.11 3.94
N SER A 18 -1.57 10.25 3.14
CA SER A 18 -0.10 10.15 3.12
C SER A 18 0.56 11.46 2.67
N ASP A 19 0.01 12.13 1.65
CA ASP A 19 0.52 13.40 1.15
C ASP A 19 0.37 14.52 2.19
N TYR A 20 -0.76 14.56 2.90
CA TYR A 20 -0.98 15.55 3.95
C TYR A 20 0.02 15.40 5.10
N LEU A 21 0.15 14.19 5.63
CA LEU A 21 1.07 13.90 6.74
C LEU A 21 2.54 14.02 6.29
N GLY A 22 2.85 13.69 5.05
CA GLY A 22 4.16 13.93 4.45
C GLY A 22 4.56 15.41 4.45
N LYS A 23 3.60 16.32 4.15
CA LYS A 23 3.82 17.78 4.24
C LYS A 23 4.04 18.28 5.67
N GLN A 24 3.59 17.52 6.67
CA GLN A 24 3.88 17.79 8.09
C GLN A 24 5.26 17.23 8.54
N GLY A 25 6.09 16.77 7.60
CA GLY A 25 7.45 16.28 7.89
C GLY A 25 7.52 14.80 8.27
N ILE A 26 6.43 14.04 8.06
CA ILE A 26 6.41 12.60 8.34
C ILE A 26 6.91 11.82 7.13
N THR A 27 7.86 10.92 7.35
CA THR A 27 8.35 10.01 6.31
C THR A 27 7.26 9.04 5.89
N VAL A 28 7.06 8.89 4.58
CA VAL A 28 6.12 7.94 3.99
C VAL A 28 6.89 6.90 3.18
N VAL A 29 6.83 5.66 3.62
CA VAL A 29 7.33 4.49 2.90
C VAL A 29 6.14 3.85 2.19
N ASP A 30 6.07 3.98 0.87
CA ASP A 30 4.93 3.48 0.08
C ASP A 30 5.32 2.20 -0.68
N ALA A 31 4.68 1.09 -0.35
CA ALA A 31 4.96 -0.23 -0.91
C ALA A 31 4.72 -0.29 -2.43
N ASP A 32 3.74 0.45 -2.97
CA ASP A 32 3.47 0.49 -4.40
C ASP A 32 4.56 1.26 -5.15
N ILE A 33 5.04 2.38 -4.58
CA ILE A 33 6.15 3.16 -5.15
C ILE A 33 7.42 2.31 -5.16
N ILE A 34 7.71 1.60 -4.07
CA ILE A 34 8.85 0.69 -3.98
C ILE A 34 8.74 -0.44 -5.02
N ALA A 35 7.59 -1.10 -5.13
CA ALA A 35 7.35 -2.14 -6.13
C ALA A 35 7.56 -1.62 -7.56
N HIS A 36 7.07 -0.40 -7.83
CA HIS A 36 7.26 0.24 -9.11
C HIS A 36 8.75 0.53 -9.40
N ARG A 37 9.48 1.08 -8.43
CA ARG A 37 10.91 1.38 -8.54
C ARG A 37 11.75 0.12 -8.76
N LEU A 38 11.48 -0.95 -8.01
CA LEU A 38 12.18 -2.23 -8.15
C LEU A 38 11.94 -2.92 -9.50
N THR A 39 10.88 -2.56 -10.22
CA THR A 39 10.58 -3.05 -11.56
C THR A 39 10.72 -1.96 -12.65
N SER A 40 11.41 -0.86 -12.33
CA SER A 40 11.74 0.19 -13.30
C SER A 40 12.98 -0.15 -14.12
N ASP A 41 13.19 0.62 -15.21
CA ASP A 41 14.30 0.44 -16.11
C ASP A 41 15.65 0.47 -15.37
N GLY A 42 16.51 -0.49 -15.70
CA GLY A 42 17.84 -0.61 -15.08
C GLY A 42 17.86 -1.27 -13.70
N SER A 43 16.70 -1.66 -13.15
CA SER A 43 16.67 -2.35 -11.85
C SER A 43 17.37 -3.71 -11.92
N PRO A 44 18.28 -4.02 -10.95
CA PRO A 44 18.92 -5.34 -10.86
C PRO A 44 17.91 -6.50 -10.75
N LEU A 45 16.72 -6.24 -10.19
CA LEU A 45 15.66 -7.23 -10.04
C LEU A 45 15.18 -7.76 -11.38
N LEU A 46 15.23 -6.95 -12.45
CA LEU A 46 14.84 -7.37 -13.81
C LEU A 46 15.72 -8.50 -14.33
N ILE A 47 17.01 -8.49 -13.98
CA ILE A 47 17.95 -9.56 -14.36
C ILE A 47 17.54 -10.86 -13.68
N THR A 48 17.19 -10.80 -12.40
CA THR A 48 16.73 -11.98 -11.63
C THR A 48 15.41 -12.51 -12.18
N LEU A 49 14.45 -11.62 -12.46
CA LEU A 49 13.17 -12.00 -13.06
C LEU A 49 13.32 -12.65 -14.42
N LYS A 50 14.14 -12.06 -15.31
CA LYS A 50 14.46 -12.63 -16.62
C LYS A 50 15.08 -14.02 -16.51
N LYS A 51 16.04 -14.20 -15.60
CA LYS A 51 16.70 -15.50 -15.37
C LYS A 51 15.75 -16.58 -14.87
N ALA A 52 14.80 -16.22 -14.01
CA ALA A 52 13.89 -17.18 -13.38
C ALA A 52 12.67 -17.50 -14.23
N LEU A 53 12.14 -16.51 -14.94
CA LEU A 53 10.85 -16.60 -15.62
C LEU A 53 11.00 -16.62 -17.16
N GLY A 54 12.13 -16.15 -17.68
CA GLY A 54 12.40 -16.07 -19.11
C GLY A 54 12.31 -14.65 -19.66
N ASP A 55 12.65 -14.51 -20.95
CA ASP A 55 12.77 -13.20 -21.63
C ASP A 55 11.43 -12.47 -21.77
N TRP A 56 10.33 -13.17 -21.71
CA TRP A 56 8.96 -12.63 -21.86
C TRP A 56 8.57 -11.62 -20.78
N VAL A 57 9.30 -11.55 -19.67
CA VAL A 57 9.04 -10.55 -18.60
C VAL A 57 9.50 -9.15 -19.01
N LEU A 58 10.28 -9.05 -20.10
CA LEU A 58 10.80 -7.78 -20.62
C LEU A 58 10.23 -7.51 -22.02
N ASP A 59 10.00 -6.24 -22.32
CA ASP A 59 9.67 -5.79 -23.67
C ASP A 59 10.92 -5.80 -24.58
N HIS A 60 10.74 -5.46 -25.85
CA HIS A 60 11.81 -5.39 -26.86
C HIS A 60 12.88 -4.30 -26.58
N HIS A 61 12.63 -3.41 -25.62
CA HIS A 61 13.60 -2.44 -25.12
C HIS A 61 14.30 -2.88 -23.83
N GLY A 62 14.01 -4.10 -23.35
CA GLY A 62 14.57 -4.61 -22.09
C GLY A 62 13.92 -4.06 -20.82
N ARG A 63 12.76 -3.41 -20.93
CA ARG A 63 11.99 -2.88 -19.80
C ARG A 63 10.98 -3.91 -19.32
N TYR A 64 10.59 -3.82 -18.05
CA TYR A 64 9.58 -4.73 -17.46
C TYR A 64 8.23 -4.59 -18.18
N ASP A 65 7.80 -5.64 -18.86
CA ASP A 65 6.52 -5.68 -19.57
C ASP A 65 5.37 -6.02 -18.61
N ARG A 66 4.83 -4.97 -17.95
CA ARG A 66 3.73 -5.11 -17.00
C ARG A 66 2.48 -5.74 -17.61
N ALA A 67 2.23 -5.50 -18.90
CA ALA A 67 1.05 -6.03 -19.59
C ALA A 67 1.19 -7.53 -19.83
N ALA A 68 2.32 -7.95 -20.40
CA ALA A 68 2.63 -9.36 -20.64
C ALA A 68 2.67 -10.15 -19.33
N VAL A 69 3.33 -9.60 -18.29
CA VAL A 69 3.39 -10.23 -16.96
C VAL A 69 2.00 -10.39 -16.36
N ARG A 70 1.17 -9.33 -16.36
CA ARG A 70 -0.21 -9.40 -15.87
C ARG A 70 -1.02 -10.45 -16.60
N ALA A 71 -0.96 -10.49 -17.94
CA ALA A 71 -1.68 -11.47 -18.74
C ALA A 71 -1.27 -12.91 -18.39
N ARG A 72 0.04 -13.14 -18.24
CA ARG A 72 0.58 -14.47 -17.93
C ARG A 72 0.20 -14.96 -16.55
N VAL A 73 0.42 -14.15 -15.51
CA VAL A 73 0.14 -14.55 -14.11
C VAL A 73 -1.36 -14.70 -13.84
N PHE A 74 -2.21 -14.06 -14.64
CA PHE A 74 -3.66 -14.21 -14.53
C PHE A 74 -4.13 -15.61 -14.98
N SER A 75 -3.42 -16.24 -15.90
CA SER A 75 -3.75 -17.55 -16.48
C SER A 75 -2.89 -18.70 -15.92
N ASP A 76 -1.82 -18.39 -15.18
CA ASP A 76 -0.85 -19.39 -14.69
C ASP A 76 -0.45 -19.10 -13.24
N ALA A 77 -1.07 -19.84 -12.30
CA ALA A 77 -0.82 -19.72 -10.87
C ALA A 77 0.63 -20.06 -10.50
N GLN A 78 1.27 -21.00 -11.19
CA GLN A 78 2.67 -21.36 -10.93
C GLN A 78 3.60 -20.20 -11.27
N THR A 79 3.39 -19.55 -12.41
CA THR A 79 4.13 -18.34 -12.79
C THR A 79 3.90 -17.20 -11.79
N LEU A 80 2.67 -17.03 -11.29
CA LEU A 80 2.36 -16.04 -10.23
C LEU A 80 3.15 -16.34 -8.95
N ASP A 81 3.20 -17.59 -8.51
CA ASP A 81 3.94 -17.98 -7.31
C ASP A 81 5.44 -17.76 -7.46
N GLN A 82 6.02 -18.11 -8.62
CA GLN A 82 7.42 -17.84 -8.92
C GLN A 82 7.75 -16.35 -8.95
N LEU A 83 6.89 -15.54 -9.57
CA LEU A 83 7.04 -14.09 -9.60
C LEU A 83 7.00 -13.51 -8.19
N ASN A 84 6.01 -13.92 -7.39
CA ASN A 84 5.84 -13.46 -6.01
C ASN A 84 7.01 -13.87 -5.12
N ALA A 85 7.57 -15.08 -5.29
CA ALA A 85 8.73 -15.55 -4.54
C ALA A 85 9.99 -14.70 -4.77
N ILE A 86 10.06 -13.98 -5.89
CA ILE A 86 11.17 -13.07 -6.20
C ILE A 86 10.86 -11.63 -5.78
N ILE A 87 9.67 -11.13 -6.13
CA ILE A 87 9.31 -9.72 -5.93
C ILE A 87 9.02 -9.40 -4.46
N HIS A 88 8.29 -10.26 -3.74
CA HIS A 88 7.89 -9.95 -2.36
C HIS A 88 9.08 -9.79 -1.41
N PRO A 89 10.11 -10.67 -1.40
CA PRO A 89 11.29 -10.46 -0.56
C PRO A 89 12.05 -9.19 -0.92
N ALA A 90 12.15 -8.85 -2.21
CA ALA A 90 12.84 -7.64 -2.66
C ALA A 90 12.10 -6.38 -2.21
N ILE A 91 10.76 -6.34 -2.30
CA ILE A 91 9.93 -5.24 -1.80
C ILE A 91 10.09 -5.14 -0.27
N HIS A 92 10.01 -6.26 0.43
CA HIS A 92 10.13 -6.27 1.90
C HIS A 92 11.48 -5.71 2.35
N GLN A 93 12.59 -6.15 1.74
CA GLN A 93 13.91 -5.62 2.09
C GLN A 93 14.00 -4.12 1.81
N ALA A 94 13.53 -3.66 0.66
CA ALA A 94 13.54 -2.23 0.33
C ALA A 94 12.66 -1.40 1.29
N ILE A 95 11.55 -1.95 1.78
CA ILE A 95 10.73 -1.32 2.82
C ILE A 95 11.54 -1.20 4.13
N LEU A 96 12.21 -2.27 4.56
CA LEU A 96 13.03 -2.24 5.78
C LEU A 96 14.16 -1.21 5.67
N ASP A 97 14.84 -1.16 4.52
CA ASP A 97 15.92 -0.20 4.26
C ASP A 97 15.41 1.25 4.33
N GLU A 98 14.22 1.55 3.77
CA GLU A 98 13.62 2.90 3.85
C GLU A 98 13.12 3.23 5.25
N LEU A 99 12.54 2.26 5.97
CA LEU A 99 12.15 2.44 7.37
C LEU A 99 13.36 2.81 8.22
N ASP A 100 14.47 2.08 8.09
CA ASP A 100 15.71 2.31 8.86
C ASP A 100 16.34 3.69 8.55
N CYS A 101 16.13 4.20 7.35
CA CYS A 101 16.58 5.55 6.97
C CYS A 101 15.70 6.67 7.52
N SER A 102 14.51 6.39 8.00
CA SER A 102 13.58 7.41 8.50
C SER A 102 14.13 8.12 9.75
N ARG A 103 13.88 9.44 9.80
CA ARG A 103 14.27 10.31 10.93
C ARG A 103 13.08 11.14 11.43
N SER A 104 11.89 10.92 10.91
CA SER A 104 10.68 11.59 11.39
C SER A 104 10.21 11.02 12.73
N ALA A 105 9.37 11.77 13.44
CA ALA A 105 8.88 11.39 14.77
C ALA A 105 8.17 10.02 14.76
N TYR A 106 7.47 9.72 13.67
CA TYR A 106 6.96 8.39 13.32
C TYR A 106 7.06 8.21 11.81
N THR A 107 6.93 6.97 11.34
CA THR A 107 7.00 6.68 9.89
C THR A 107 5.72 6.02 9.44
N ILE A 108 5.18 6.45 8.30
CA ILE A 108 4.02 5.82 7.67
C ILE A 108 4.50 4.71 6.75
N LEU A 109 3.99 3.49 6.94
CA LEU A 109 4.09 2.39 5.99
C LEU A 109 2.77 2.27 5.24
N SER A 110 2.73 2.81 4.01
CA SER A 110 1.54 2.85 3.16
C SER A 110 1.43 1.57 2.33
N VAL A 111 0.41 0.75 2.62
CA VAL A 111 0.18 -0.55 1.95
C VAL A 111 -1.31 -0.70 1.62
N PRO A 112 -1.72 -0.69 0.35
CA PRO A 112 -3.13 -0.82 -0.02
C PRO A 112 -3.78 -2.13 0.44
N LEU A 113 -3.05 -3.23 0.33
CA LEU A 113 -3.52 -4.59 0.65
C LEU A 113 -2.91 -5.13 1.96
N LEU A 114 -2.82 -4.26 3.00
CA LEU A 114 -2.17 -4.59 4.26
C LEU A 114 -2.85 -5.78 4.97
N PHE A 115 -4.18 -5.78 5.00
CA PHE A 115 -4.95 -6.84 5.65
C PHE A 115 -5.02 -8.12 4.82
N GLU A 116 -5.04 -8.01 3.50
CA GLU A 116 -4.98 -9.16 2.58
C GLU A 116 -3.64 -9.91 2.69
N GLY A 117 -2.58 -9.17 3.00
CA GLY A 117 -1.23 -9.70 3.20
C GLY A 117 -0.96 -10.31 4.58
N ARG A 118 -1.89 -10.21 5.55
CA ARG A 118 -1.64 -10.58 6.96
C ARG A 118 -1.23 -12.04 7.21
N HIS A 119 -1.58 -12.94 6.29
CA HIS A 119 -1.22 -14.36 6.36
C HIS A 119 -0.07 -14.74 5.42
N LYS A 120 0.49 -13.78 4.68
CA LYS A 120 1.62 -14.00 3.77
C LYS A 120 2.94 -13.85 4.51
N SER A 121 4.00 -14.39 3.94
CA SER A 121 5.37 -14.14 4.38
C SER A 121 6.12 -13.47 3.23
N PRO A 122 6.75 -12.33 3.47
CA PRO A 122 6.79 -11.55 4.71
C PRO A 122 5.44 -10.83 5.01
N ASN A 123 5.16 -10.63 6.30
CA ASN A 123 3.94 -9.98 6.77
C ASN A 123 4.22 -8.50 7.13
N LEU A 124 3.77 -7.58 6.28
CA LEU A 124 3.97 -6.15 6.49
C LEU A 124 3.16 -5.59 7.66
N LEU A 125 2.01 -6.20 7.99
CA LEU A 125 1.22 -5.79 9.15
C LEU A 125 2.00 -5.98 10.46
N ALA A 126 2.85 -7.00 10.53
CA ALA A 126 3.68 -7.27 11.71
C ALA A 126 4.78 -6.20 11.94
N LEU A 127 5.08 -5.37 10.96
CA LEU A 127 6.01 -4.23 11.10
C LEU A 127 5.34 -3.01 11.74
N CYS A 128 4.01 -2.97 11.81
CA CYS A 128 3.26 -1.79 12.22
C CYS A 128 3.00 -1.82 13.74
N ASP A 129 3.36 -0.73 14.43
CA ASP A 129 3.03 -0.53 15.85
C ASP A 129 1.56 -0.11 16.04
N HIS A 130 1.00 0.56 15.04
CA HIS A 130 -0.41 0.95 14.98
C HIS A 130 -0.88 1.02 13.53
N VAL A 131 -2.19 1.03 13.31
CA VAL A 131 -2.76 1.06 11.95
C VAL A 131 -3.80 2.16 11.84
N LEU A 132 -3.75 2.93 10.74
CA LEU A 132 -4.80 3.84 10.30
C LEU A 132 -5.46 3.28 9.04
N VAL A 133 -6.75 3.04 9.12
CA VAL A 133 -7.58 2.61 7.99
C VAL A 133 -8.34 3.81 7.44
N VAL A 134 -8.07 4.15 6.19
CA VAL A 134 -8.87 5.16 5.48
C VAL A 134 -10.07 4.48 4.85
N ASP A 135 -11.25 4.82 5.33
CA ASP A 135 -12.52 4.30 4.88
C ASP A 135 -13.30 5.32 4.06
N ALA A 136 -14.02 4.86 3.07
CA ALA A 136 -15.01 5.63 2.33
C ALA A 136 -16.15 4.70 1.89
N SER A 137 -17.34 5.26 1.70
CA SER A 137 -18.46 4.50 1.17
C SER A 137 -18.17 3.95 -0.23
N ASN A 138 -18.74 2.80 -0.55
CA ASN A 138 -18.53 2.16 -1.86
C ASN A 138 -18.91 3.09 -3.02
N GLU A 139 -19.91 3.96 -2.82
CA GLU A 139 -20.32 4.93 -3.83
C GLU A 139 -19.24 5.97 -4.08
N ILE A 140 -18.67 6.57 -3.03
CA ILE A 140 -17.57 7.54 -3.12
C ILE A 140 -16.33 6.91 -3.72
N GLN A 141 -16.00 5.68 -3.33
CA GLN A 141 -14.89 4.93 -3.92
C GLN A 141 -15.05 4.80 -5.43
N ARG A 142 -16.23 4.35 -5.90
CA ARG A 142 -16.53 4.22 -7.34
C ARG A 142 -16.42 5.55 -8.07
N GLN A 143 -17.02 6.63 -7.53
CA GLN A 143 -16.96 7.96 -8.14
C GLN A 143 -15.53 8.48 -8.28
N ARG A 144 -14.70 8.32 -7.22
CA ARG A 144 -13.31 8.77 -7.22
C ARG A 144 -12.46 7.99 -8.21
N VAL A 145 -12.62 6.65 -8.27
CA VAL A 145 -11.88 5.79 -9.21
C VAL A 145 -12.30 6.07 -10.65
N ALA A 146 -13.59 6.23 -10.92
CA ALA A 146 -14.09 6.58 -12.26
C ALA A 146 -13.48 7.91 -12.75
N LYS A 147 -13.44 8.93 -11.88
CA LYS A 147 -12.88 10.24 -12.21
C LYS A 147 -11.37 10.22 -12.43
N ARG A 148 -10.64 9.42 -11.63
CA ARG A 148 -9.16 9.35 -11.68
C ARG A 148 -8.66 8.55 -12.88
N ASP A 149 -9.22 7.36 -13.09
CA ASP A 149 -8.65 6.34 -13.97
C ASP A 149 -9.41 6.20 -15.30
N GLY A 150 -10.57 6.87 -15.43
CA GLY A 150 -11.42 6.74 -16.63
C GLY A 150 -11.99 5.34 -16.83
N HIS A 151 -11.92 4.47 -15.82
CA HIS A 151 -12.44 3.10 -15.88
C HIS A 151 -13.95 3.08 -15.95
N ASN A 152 -14.49 2.10 -16.68
CA ASN A 152 -15.93 1.86 -16.68
C ASN A 152 -16.37 1.17 -15.36
N PRO A 153 -17.68 1.21 -15.01
CA PRO A 153 -18.19 0.65 -13.75
C PRO A 153 -17.82 -0.82 -13.52
N THR A 154 -17.80 -1.64 -14.58
CA THR A 154 -17.47 -3.07 -14.48
C THR A 154 -16.01 -3.29 -14.10
N GLN A 155 -15.09 -2.51 -14.69
CA GLN A 155 -13.67 -2.58 -14.34
C GLN A 155 -13.41 -2.13 -12.90
N ILE A 156 -14.10 -1.06 -12.46
CA ILE A 156 -14.00 -0.57 -11.08
C ILE A 156 -14.48 -1.63 -10.09
N GLN A 157 -15.63 -2.27 -10.39
CA GLN A 157 -16.16 -3.33 -9.54
C GLN A 157 -15.20 -4.52 -9.45
N ALA A 158 -14.62 -4.95 -10.56
CA ALA A 158 -13.64 -6.04 -10.58
C ALA A 158 -12.40 -5.74 -9.71
N ILE A 159 -11.96 -4.48 -9.64
CA ILE A 159 -10.83 -4.09 -8.78
C ILE A 159 -11.26 -4.11 -7.30
N ILE A 160 -12.48 -3.65 -6.99
CA ILE A 160 -13.03 -3.67 -5.63
C ILE A 160 -13.17 -5.12 -5.15
N ASP A 161 -13.66 -6.02 -6.01
CA ASP A 161 -13.89 -7.42 -5.68
C ASP A 161 -12.59 -8.23 -5.43
N GLN A 162 -11.44 -7.71 -5.87
CA GLN A 162 -10.13 -8.29 -5.55
C GLN A 162 -9.63 -7.93 -4.13
N GLN A 163 -10.26 -6.96 -3.48
CA GLN A 163 -9.96 -6.57 -2.11
C GLN A 163 -10.93 -7.25 -1.14
N ILE A 164 -10.55 -7.37 0.14
CA ILE A 164 -11.51 -7.74 1.17
C ILE A 164 -12.67 -6.73 1.19
N SER A 165 -13.87 -7.18 1.56
CA SER A 165 -15.01 -6.27 1.64
C SER A 165 -14.77 -5.14 2.63
N ARG A 166 -15.49 -4.02 2.46
CA ARG A 166 -15.43 -2.90 3.40
C ARG A 166 -15.74 -3.35 4.83
N GLU A 167 -16.78 -4.20 5.01
CA GLU A 167 -17.18 -4.74 6.31
C GLU A 167 -16.06 -5.59 6.94
N GLN A 168 -15.46 -6.49 6.16
CA GLN A 168 -14.31 -7.29 6.63
C GLN A 168 -13.13 -6.42 7.02
N ARG A 169 -12.85 -5.34 6.27
CA ARG A 169 -11.76 -4.39 6.57
C ARG A 169 -12.02 -3.67 7.88
N LEU A 170 -13.24 -3.19 8.10
CA LEU A 170 -13.62 -2.49 9.33
C LEU A 170 -13.63 -3.44 10.54
N ASP A 171 -14.10 -4.67 10.39
CA ASP A 171 -14.07 -5.69 11.43
C ASP A 171 -12.62 -6.02 11.84
N LEU A 172 -11.72 -6.22 10.86
CA LEU A 172 -10.30 -6.43 11.13
C LEU A 172 -9.65 -5.23 11.82
N ALA A 173 -9.98 -4.01 11.37
CA ALA A 173 -9.49 -2.78 12.00
C ALA A 173 -9.87 -2.71 13.47
N GLN A 174 -11.13 -2.99 13.80
CA GLN A 174 -11.61 -3.00 15.19
C GLN A 174 -10.92 -4.08 16.03
N LYS A 175 -10.75 -5.29 15.48
CA LYS A 175 -10.09 -6.41 16.18
C LYS A 175 -8.65 -6.12 16.59
N ILE A 176 -7.93 -5.33 15.81
CA ILE A 176 -6.54 -4.96 16.11
C ILE A 176 -6.41 -3.59 16.80
N GLY A 177 -7.54 -2.92 17.10
CA GLY A 177 -7.53 -1.59 17.71
C GLY A 177 -7.02 -0.49 16.79
N ALA A 178 -7.17 -0.64 15.45
CA ALA A 178 -6.77 0.38 14.49
C ALA A 178 -7.69 1.61 14.54
N ASP A 179 -7.14 2.77 14.17
CA ASP A 179 -7.96 3.95 13.92
C ASP A 179 -8.67 3.83 12.56
N ILE A 180 -9.91 4.31 12.50
CA ILE A 180 -10.70 4.36 11.27
C ILE A 180 -10.99 5.81 10.95
N LEU A 181 -10.48 6.28 9.82
CA LEU A 181 -10.71 7.62 9.28
C LEU A 181 -11.74 7.54 8.16
N VAL A 182 -12.96 7.99 8.42
CA VAL A 182 -14.02 8.08 7.41
C VAL A 182 -13.79 9.31 6.55
N ASN A 183 -13.54 9.11 5.26
CA ASN A 183 -13.22 10.14 4.27
C ASN A 183 -14.36 10.30 3.24
N ASP A 184 -15.54 10.56 3.73
CA ASP A 184 -16.75 10.78 2.91
C ASP A 184 -17.13 12.26 2.76
N LYS A 185 -16.33 13.14 3.34
CA LYS A 185 -16.62 14.57 3.45
C LYS A 185 -15.66 15.43 2.62
N THR A 186 -15.57 16.70 2.97
CA THR A 186 -14.70 17.69 2.32
C THR A 186 -13.22 17.48 2.66
N LEU A 187 -12.34 18.07 1.85
CA LEU A 187 -10.90 18.02 2.09
C LEU A 187 -10.52 18.76 3.39
N ASP A 188 -11.21 19.86 3.71
CA ASP A 188 -10.95 20.60 4.94
C ASP A 188 -11.30 19.81 6.20
N GLU A 189 -12.42 19.07 6.21
CA GLU A 189 -12.79 18.19 7.31
C GLU A 189 -11.80 17.01 7.45
N LEU A 190 -11.31 16.49 6.32
CA LEU A 190 -10.24 15.48 6.31
C LEU A 190 -9.00 16.03 6.99
N HIS A 191 -8.54 17.23 6.61
CA HIS A 191 -7.34 17.86 7.19
C HIS A 191 -7.50 18.10 8.70
N GLN A 192 -8.64 18.63 9.14
CA GLN A 192 -8.92 18.82 10.58
C GLN A 192 -8.84 17.52 11.37
N THR A 193 -9.40 16.44 10.82
CA THR A 193 -9.31 15.12 11.46
C THR A 193 -7.87 14.59 11.47
N LEU A 194 -7.13 14.82 10.39
CA LEU A 194 -5.72 14.42 10.29
C LEU A 194 -4.83 15.20 11.27
N ASP A 195 -5.11 16.46 11.56
CA ASP A 195 -4.38 17.22 12.58
C ASP A 195 -4.53 16.59 13.97
N ILE A 196 -5.74 16.16 14.32
CA ILE A 196 -6.01 15.47 15.60
C ILE A 196 -5.28 14.13 15.66
N LEU A 197 -5.37 13.34 14.59
CA LEU A 197 -4.71 12.04 14.50
C LEU A 197 -3.18 12.18 14.51
N HIS A 198 -2.64 13.21 13.84
CA HIS A 198 -1.21 13.50 13.83
C HIS A 198 -0.69 13.76 15.25
N GLN A 199 -1.38 14.60 16.04
CA GLN A 199 -1.00 14.84 17.45
C GLN A 199 -1.07 13.55 18.27
N LYS A 200 -2.09 12.71 18.05
CA LYS A 200 -2.19 11.39 18.69
C LYS A 200 -0.96 10.52 18.37
N TYR A 201 -0.57 10.44 17.10
CA TYR A 201 0.56 9.59 16.67
C TYR A 201 1.91 10.14 17.13
N LEU A 202 2.08 11.45 17.23
CA LEU A 202 3.26 12.06 17.88
C LEU A 202 3.37 11.64 19.35
N ALA A 203 2.26 11.66 20.09
CA ALA A 203 2.24 11.22 21.48
C ALA A 203 2.54 9.71 21.63
N MET A 204 1.96 8.86 20.74
CA MET A 204 2.23 7.42 20.73
C MET A 204 3.71 7.13 20.43
N ALA A 205 4.28 7.81 19.45
CA ALA A 205 5.69 7.67 19.07
C ALA A 205 6.64 8.08 20.21
N ALA A 206 6.34 9.17 20.92
CA ALA A 206 7.12 9.59 22.09
C ALA A 206 7.11 8.53 23.20
N GLN A 207 5.97 7.90 23.47
CA GLN A 207 5.86 6.82 24.45
C GLN A 207 6.57 5.52 24.00
N HIS A 208 6.57 5.24 22.68
CA HIS A 208 7.24 4.06 22.13
C HIS A 208 8.76 4.15 22.29
N GLY A 209 9.34 5.34 22.17
CA GLY A 209 10.79 5.58 22.33
C GLY A 209 11.30 5.48 23.77
N LEU A 210 10.41 5.40 24.76
CA LEU A 210 10.73 5.26 26.19
C LEU A 210 10.77 3.81 26.69
N LYS A 211 10.39 2.86 25.85
CA LYS A 211 10.48 1.41 26.11
C LYS A 211 11.74 0.84 25.48
#